data_e068bad33852159d887911b6083c4243
#
_entry.id   e068bad33852159d887911b6083c4243
#
_cell.length_a   1.000
_cell.length_b   1.000
_cell.length_c   1.000
_cell.angle_alpha   90.00
_cell.angle_beta   90.00
_cell.angle_gamma   90.00
#
_symmetry.space_group_name_H-M   'P 1'
#
loop_
_entity.id
_entity.type
_entity.pdbx_description
1 polymer ?
#
loop_
_entity_poly.entity_id
_entity_poly.type
_entity_poly.pdbx_seq_one_letter_code
_entity_poly.pdbx_strand_id
1 'polypeptide(L)'
;MSEVTLRAGTLALESDLVDLDDLLRAYEGPAAADQPVVFGTSGHRGSSLDGAFTDTHIAAITQAIVEYRGAQGVEGPVFVGADTHALSAPAQATCLEVLAANGITALVDAGGGWVPTPAVSRAIIRHNRGLPVGGAQADGIVITPSHNPPRDGGFKYNPPHGGPADSDATSWIAGRANAIIAGGNREVKRSRGVTAESYDFRGEYVTDLASVLDLGAIRASGLRLGADPLGGASVDYWKLIASQYGLPLKVTNPDVDPTWRFMTLDWDEKIRMDPS
;
A
#
# COMPACT_ATOMS: atom_id res chain seq x y z
N MET A 1 -12.49 32.87 -9.89
CA MET A 1 -13.74 32.10 -9.68
C MET A 1 -13.63 30.91 -10.61
N SER A 2 -13.30 29.74 -10.09
CA SER A 2 -13.33 28.50 -10.87
C SER A 2 -14.78 28.23 -11.28
N GLU A 3 -15.03 28.04 -12.57
CA GLU A 3 -16.33 27.55 -13.04
C GLU A 3 -16.66 26.28 -12.26
N VAL A 4 -17.79 26.29 -11.57
CA VAL A 4 -18.35 25.09 -10.95
C VAL A 4 -18.70 24.18 -12.12
N THR A 5 -17.95 23.11 -12.30
CA THR A 5 -18.23 22.15 -13.35
C THR A 5 -19.59 21.49 -13.08
N LEU A 6 -20.41 21.38 -14.13
CA LEU A 6 -21.79 20.90 -14.06
C LEU A 6 -21.92 19.44 -13.59
N ARG A 7 -20.81 18.69 -13.51
CA ARG A 7 -20.78 17.24 -13.20
C ARG A 7 -20.29 16.90 -11.80
N ALA A 8 -19.74 17.85 -11.07
CA ALA A 8 -19.34 17.63 -9.68
C ALA A 8 -20.52 17.09 -8.84
N GLY A 9 -20.26 16.05 -8.03
CA GLY A 9 -21.30 15.39 -7.22
C GLY A 9 -22.18 14.39 -7.96
N THR A 10 -22.03 14.21 -9.28
CA THR A 10 -22.70 13.13 -10.03
C THR A 10 -21.87 11.85 -10.05
N LEU A 11 -22.51 10.71 -10.24
CA LEU A 11 -21.78 9.44 -10.45
C LEU A 11 -20.96 9.49 -11.73
N ALA A 12 -19.81 8.81 -11.68
CA ALA A 12 -18.94 8.64 -12.84
C ALA A 12 -19.65 7.89 -13.97
N LEU A 13 -19.44 8.35 -15.22
CA LEU A 13 -19.83 7.62 -16.42
C LEU A 13 -18.74 6.60 -16.79
N GLU A 14 -19.05 5.64 -17.65
CA GLU A 14 -18.07 4.67 -18.14
C GLU A 14 -16.84 5.33 -18.78
N SER A 15 -17.05 6.47 -19.44
CA SER A 15 -15.96 7.26 -20.04
C SER A 15 -15.04 7.97 -19.04
N ASP A 16 -15.42 8.05 -17.78
CA ASP A 16 -14.62 8.65 -16.70
C ASP A 16 -13.74 7.61 -16.01
N LEU A 17 -14.05 6.32 -16.22
CA LEU A 17 -13.35 5.23 -15.56
C LEU A 17 -11.99 4.99 -16.22
N VAL A 18 -11.02 4.59 -15.41
CA VAL A 18 -9.73 4.13 -15.91
C VAL A 18 -9.90 2.80 -16.66
N ASP A 19 -9.28 2.66 -17.81
CA ASP A 19 -9.14 1.37 -18.50
C ASP A 19 -8.09 0.53 -17.76
N LEU A 20 -8.54 -0.53 -17.08
CA LEU A 20 -7.68 -1.38 -16.26
C LEU A 20 -6.70 -2.20 -17.10
N ASP A 21 -7.11 -2.63 -18.29
CA ASP A 21 -6.26 -3.43 -19.16
C ASP A 21 -5.10 -2.58 -19.70
N ASP A 22 -5.39 -1.34 -20.10
CA ASP A 22 -4.36 -0.40 -20.54
C ASP A 22 -3.44 -0.02 -19.38
N LEU A 23 -3.99 0.22 -18.17
CA LEU A 23 -3.23 0.54 -16.98
C LEU A 23 -2.24 -0.57 -16.62
N LEU A 24 -2.71 -1.82 -16.58
CA LEU A 24 -1.90 -2.98 -16.23
C LEU A 24 -0.88 -3.32 -17.32
N ARG A 25 -1.24 -3.16 -18.60
CA ARG A 25 -0.30 -3.33 -19.71
C ARG A 25 0.82 -2.28 -19.67
N ALA A 26 0.46 -1.03 -19.37
CA ALA A 26 1.45 0.05 -19.24
C ALA A 26 2.41 -0.17 -18.06
N TYR A 27 1.99 -0.89 -17.01
CA TYR A 27 2.87 -1.23 -15.89
C TYR A 27 4.06 -2.10 -16.31
N GLU A 28 3.88 -2.99 -17.27
CA GLU A 28 4.95 -3.83 -17.83
C GLU A 28 5.87 -3.06 -18.80
N GLY A 29 5.48 -1.83 -19.15
CA GLY A 29 6.23 -0.95 -20.05
C GLY A 29 7.48 -0.35 -19.39
N PRO A 30 8.30 0.35 -20.18
CA PRO A 30 9.48 1.04 -19.68
C PRO A 30 9.08 2.24 -18.80
N ALA A 31 9.95 2.60 -17.85
CA ALA A 31 9.87 3.89 -17.19
C ALA A 31 10.09 5.02 -18.21
N ALA A 32 9.28 6.08 -18.13
CA ALA A 32 9.51 7.25 -18.94
C ALA A 32 10.76 8.01 -18.46
N ALA A 33 11.55 8.51 -19.38
CA ALA A 33 12.87 9.11 -19.08
C ALA A 33 12.77 10.38 -18.20
N ASP A 34 11.65 11.06 -18.26
CA ASP A 34 11.34 12.27 -17.48
C ASP A 34 10.54 11.99 -16.18
N GLN A 35 10.34 10.73 -15.85
CA GLN A 35 9.61 10.29 -14.64
C GLN A 35 10.54 9.58 -13.65
N PRO A 36 11.34 10.34 -12.89
CA PRO A 36 12.24 9.75 -11.89
C PRO A 36 11.45 9.25 -10.68
N VAL A 37 12.08 8.36 -9.91
CA VAL A 37 11.58 8.02 -8.56
C VAL A 37 11.67 9.26 -7.67
N VAL A 38 10.52 9.69 -7.17
CA VAL A 38 10.42 10.77 -6.19
C VAL A 38 9.63 10.25 -5.00
N PHE A 39 10.27 10.21 -3.83
CA PHE A 39 9.57 9.99 -2.58
C PHE A 39 9.04 11.33 -2.09
N GLY A 40 7.73 11.53 -2.21
CA GLY A 40 7.03 12.63 -1.56
C GLY A 40 6.98 12.45 -0.04
N THR A 41 5.93 12.93 0.60
CA THR A 41 5.77 12.89 2.07
C THR A 41 5.86 11.46 2.63
N SER A 42 5.56 10.42 1.84
CA SER A 42 5.49 9.04 2.37
C SER A 42 5.72 7.95 1.33
N GLY A 43 6.37 8.22 0.19
CA GLY A 43 6.64 7.20 -0.81
C GLY A 43 6.55 7.69 -2.25
N HIS A 44 6.91 6.82 -3.19
CA HIS A 44 6.78 7.07 -4.63
C HIS A 44 5.34 6.82 -5.08
N ARG A 45 4.79 7.72 -5.89
CA ARG A 45 3.44 7.62 -6.47
C ARG A 45 3.45 8.03 -7.93
N GLY A 46 2.55 7.46 -8.71
CA GLY A 46 2.37 7.83 -10.10
C GLY A 46 1.46 6.85 -10.84
N SER A 47 1.23 7.12 -12.11
CA SER A 47 0.47 6.23 -12.98
C SER A 47 1.38 5.50 -13.95
N SER A 48 1.07 4.26 -14.24
CA SER A 48 1.74 3.51 -15.30
C SER A 48 1.45 4.09 -16.70
N LEU A 49 0.27 4.68 -16.89
CA LEU A 49 -0.10 5.34 -18.12
C LEU A 49 0.80 6.55 -18.44
N ASP A 50 1.39 7.15 -17.43
CA ASP A 50 2.35 8.25 -17.57
C ASP A 50 3.81 7.75 -17.57
N GLY A 51 4.03 6.43 -17.47
CA GLY A 51 5.34 5.83 -17.31
C GLY A 51 6.03 6.17 -15.98
N ALA A 52 5.26 6.62 -14.96
CA ALA A 52 5.76 7.06 -13.67
C ALA A 52 5.70 5.96 -12.59
N PHE A 53 4.91 4.90 -12.80
CA PHE A 53 4.78 3.78 -11.87
C PHE A 53 4.76 2.46 -12.64
N THR A 54 5.92 1.92 -12.93
CA THR A 54 6.10 0.73 -13.77
C THR A 54 6.90 -0.34 -13.04
N ASP A 55 6.93 -1.56 -13.58
CA ASP A 55 7.77 -2.66 -13.09
C ASP A 55 9.24 -2.23 -12.90
N THR A 56 9.76 -1.42 -13.83
CA THR A 56 11.12 -0.86 -13.75
C THR A 56 11.33 -0.03 -12.47
N HIS A 57 10.39 0.86 -12.13
CA HIS A 57 10.45 1.67 -10.92
C HIS A 57 10.39 0.82 -9.67
N ILE A 58 9.43 -0.10 -9.59
CA ILE A 58 9.21 -0.94 -8.40
C ILE A 58 10.39 -1.86 -8.15
N ALA A 59 10.94 -2.45 -9.19
CA ALA A 59 12.14 -3.29 -9.10
C ALA A 59 13.34 -2.50 -8.57
N ALA A 60 13.58 -1.28 -9.10
CA ALA A 60 14.68 -0.42 -8.66
C ALA A 60 14.48 0.08 -7.21
N ILE A 61 13.26 0.51 -6.84
CA ILE A 61 12.95 0.97 -5.49
C ILE A 61 13.13 -0.18 -4.49
N THR A 62 12.65 -1.37 -4.82
CA THR A 62 12.79 -2.54 -3.93
C THR A 62 14.26 -2.90 -3.74
N GLN A 63 15.06 -2.90 -4.80
CA GLN A 63 16.49 -3.14 -4.71
C GLN A 63 17.19 -2.06 -3.86
N ALA A 64 16.83 -0.79 -4.01
CA ALA A 64 17.36 0.29 -3.18
C ALA A 64 16.97 0.12 -1.70
N ILE A 65 15.74 -0.31 -1.39
CA ILE A 65 15.32 -0.63 -0.03
C ILE A 65 16.16 -1.80 0.54
N VAL A 66 16.40 -2.85 -0.23
CA VAL A 66 17.25 -3.97 0.17
C VAL A 66 18.66 -3.51 0.57
N GLU A 67 19.25 -2.62 -0.22
CA GLU A 67 20.57 -2.07 0.08
C GLU A 67 20.55 -1.14 1.29
N TYR A 68 19.51 -0.29 1.39
CA TYR A 68 19.33 0.62 2.53
C TYR A 68 19.22 -0.15 3.85
N ARG A 69 18.32 -1.14 3.92
CA ARG A 69 18.13 -1.94 5.14
C ARG A 69 19.40 -2.70 5.54
N GLY A 70 20.15 -3.20 4.56
CA GLY A 70 21.46 -3.81 4.80
C GLY A 70 22.46 -2.83 5.41
N ALA A 71 22.51 -1.59 4.89
CA ALA A 71 23.36 -0.54 5.44
C ALA A 71 22.94 -0.09 6.86
N GLN A 72 21.65 -0.26 7.21
CA GLN A 72 21.13 -0.01 8.56
C GLN A 72 21.24 -1.23 9.49
N GLY A 73 21.77 -2.35 9.01
CA GLY A 73 21.90 -3.60 9.78
C GLY A 73 20.56 -4.26 10.11
N VAL A 74 19.52 -4.04 9.30
CA VAL A 74 18.19 -4.68 9.45
C VAL A 74 18.18 -5.99 8.68
N GLU A 75 18.07 -7.12 9.39
CA GLU A 75 18.19 -8.47 8.82
C GLU A 75 16.90 -9.30 8.96
N GLY A 76 15.93 -8.83 9.72
CA GLY A 76 14.67 -9.54 9.91
C GLY A 76 13.76 -9.52 8.67
N PRO A 77 12.55 -10.07 8.77
CA PRO A 77 11.62 -10.15 7.64
C PRO A 77 11.07 -8.79 7.23
N VAL A 78 10.55 -8.71 6.00
CA VAL A 78 9.82 -7.56 5.47
C VAL A 78 8.32 -7.87 5.45
N PHE A 79 7.51 -7.09 6.17
CA PHE A 79 6.05 -7.14 6.05
C PHE A 79 5.61 -6.38 4.80
N VAL A 80 4.89 -7.05 3.89
CA VAL A 80 4.44 -6.46 2.62
C VAL A 80 2.92 -6.43 2.59
N GLY A 81 2.35 -5.23 2.58
CA GLY A 81 0.90 -5.03 2.45
C GLY A 81 0.55 -4.28 1.18
N ALA A 82 -0.54 -4.69 0.53
CA ALA A 82 -1.08 -4.07 -0.67
C ALA A 82 -2.53 -3.63 -0.46
N ASP A 83 -2.91 -2.50 -1.06
CA ASP A 83 -4.28 -1.99 -1.03
C ASP A 83 -5.12 -2.45 -2.23
N THR A 84 -6.27 -1.81 -2.44
CA THR A 84 -7.27 -2.14 -3.45
C THR A 84 -7.03 -1.49 -4.82
N HIS A 85 -6.00 -0.66 -4.99
CA HIS A 85 -5.66 -0.09 -6.30
C HIS A 85 -5.18 -1.16 -7.28
N ALA A 86 -5.53 -1.02 -8.55
CA ALA A 86 -5.22 -2.00 -9.58
C ALA A 86 -3.71 -2.27 -9.72
N LEU A 87 -2.88 -1.22 -9.59
CA LEU A 87 -1.42 -1.34 -9.69
C LEU A 87 -0.76 -1.97 -8.46
N SER A 88 -1.49 -2.15 -7.34
CA SER A 88 -0.90 -2.69 -6.10
C SER A 88 -0.52 -4.16 -6.21
N ALA A 89 -1.33 -4.97 -6.88
CA ALA A 89 -1.05 -6.39 -7.06
C ALA A 89 0.20 -6.66 -7.94
N PRO A 90 0.34 -6.08 -9.14
CA PRO A 90 1.56 -6.26 -9.93
C PRO A 90 2.80 -5.67 -9.24
N ALA A 91 2.67 -4.53 -8.53
CA ALA A 91 3.78 -3.97 -7.75
C ALA A 91 4.21 -4.91 -6.60
N GLN A 92 3.25 -5.57 -5.94
CA GLN A 92 3.58 -6.59 -4.94
C GLN A 92 4.33 -7.77 -5.55
N ALA A 93 3.91 -8.26 -6.70
CA ALA A 93 4.59 -9.35 -7.39
C ALA A 93 6.05 -8.99 -7.73
N THR A 94 6.27 -7.82 -8.33
CA THR A 94 7.62 -7.30 -8.62
C THR A 94 8.47 -7.17 -7.35
N CYS A 95 7.90 -6.61 -6.28
CA CYS A 95 8.56 -6.47 -4.99
C CYS A 95 9.02 -7.82 -4.43
N LEU A 96 8.15 -8.81 -4.41
CA LEU A 96 8.45 -10.15 -3.89
C LEU A 96 9.56 -10.85 -4.69
N GLU A 97 9.57 -10.72 -6.02
CA GLU A 97 10.65 -11.26 -6.85
C GLU A 97 12.03 -10.70 -6.48
N VAL A 98 12.09 -9.39 -6.20
CA VAL A 98 13.35 -8.73 -5.82
C VAL A 98 13.77 -9.10 -4.40
N LEU A 99 12.85 -9.08 -3.44
CA LEU A 99 13.14 -9.45 -2.05
C LEU A 99 13.70 -10.88 -1.97
N ALA A 100 13.04 -11.82 -2.63
CA ALA A 100 13.45 -13.22 -2.63
C ALA A 100 14.79 -13.45 -3.30
N ALA A 101 15.07 -12.79 -4.43
CA ALA A 101 16.37 -12.89 -5.11
C ALA A 101 17.54 -12.34 -4.27
N ASN A 102 17.24 -11.50 -3.28
CA ASN A 102 18.19 -10.99 -2.31
C ASN A 102 18.18 -11.77 -0.98
N GLY A 103 17.47 -12.90 -0.91
CA GLY A 103 17.43 -13.76 0.28
C GLY A 103 16.64 -13.19 1.45
N ILE A 104 15.73 -12.25 1.19
CA ILE A 104 14.91 -11.60 2.22
C ILE A 104 13.56 -12.29 2.34
N THR A 105 13.22 -12.71 3.55
CA THR A 105 11.91 -13.26 3.86
C THR A 105 10.86 -12.16 3.80
N ALA A 106 9.88 -12.31 2.91
CA ALA A 106 8.71 -11.44 2.82
C ALA A 106 7.50 -12.10 3.47
N LEU A 107 6.76 -11.34 4.29
CA LEU A 107 5.54 -11.75 4.96
C LEU A 107 4.35 -11.04 4.30
N VAL A 108 3.45 -11.80 3.68
CA VAL A 108 2.24 -11.30 3.00
C VAL A 108 0.97 -11.81 3.65
N ASP A 109 -0.18 -11.22 3.33
CA ASP A 109 -1.45 -11.67 3.90
C ASP A 109 -1.77 -13.13 3.57
N ALA A 110 -2.07 -13.91 4.60
CA ALA A 110 -2.33 -15.35 4.50
C ALA A 110 -3.56 -15.68 3.63
N GLY A 111 -4.52 -14.76 3.57
CA GLY A 111 -5.74 -14.90 2.77
C GLY A 111 -5.63 -14.30 1.36
N GLY A 112 -4.48 -13.72 1.00
CA GLY A 112 -4.32 -12.97 -0.25
C GLY A 112 -5.19 -11.71 -0.30
N GLY A 113 -5.60 -11.19 0.86
CA GLY A 113 -6.45 -10.03 1.00
C GLY A 113 -5.67 -8.71 1.01
N TRP A 114 -6.43 -7.61 1.05
CA TRP A 114 -5.86 -6.27 1.17
C TRP A 114 -5.41 -5.96 2.59
N VAL A 115 -4.32 -5.20 2.70
CA VAL A 115 -3.71 -4.85 3.99
C VAL A 115 -3.62 -3.33 4.13
N PRO A 116 -4.39 -2.72 5.04
CA PRO A 116 -4.29 -1.29 5.29
C PRO A 116 -2.99 -0.92 5.99
N THR A 117 -2.47 0.27 5.70
CA THR A 117 -1.20 0.80 6.25
C THR A 117 -1.03 0.55 7.76
N PRO A 118 -2.03 0.82 8.64
CA PRO A 118 -1.85 0.61 10.08
C PRO A 118 -1.67 -0.86 10.47
N ALA A 119 -2.16 -1.81 9.67
CA ALA A 119 -1.94 -3.23 9.95
C ALA A 119 -0.48 -3.62 9.70
N VAL A 120 0.14 -3.12 8.63
CA VAL A 120 1.59 -3.31 8.38
C VAL A 120 2.41 -2.64 9.49
N SER A 121 2.12 -1.38 9.81
CA SER A 121 2.79 -0.66 10.90
C SER A 121 2.73 -1.43 12.22
N ARG A 122 1.55 -1.95 12.55
CA ARG A 122 1.36 -2.71 13.79
C ARG A 122 2.11 -4.04 13.79
N ALA A 123 2.14 -4.75 12.66
CA ALA A 123 2.90 -5.99 12.52
C ALA A 123 4.41 -5.76 12.79
N ILE A 124 4.98 -4.70 12.21
CA ILE A 124 6.37 -4.31 12.44
C ILE A 124 6.63 -4.02 13.93
N ILE A 125 5.81 -3.15 14.55
CA ILE A 125 5.94 -2.76 15.95
C ILE A 125 5.84 -3.98 16.88
N ARG A 126 4.91 -4.90 16.61
CA ARG A 126 4.75 -6.13 17.41
C ARG A 126 5.95 -7.06 17.29
N HIS A 127 6.40 -7.28 16.06
CA HIS A 127 7.58 -8.12 15.80
C HIS A 127 8.81 -7.59 16.53
N ASN A 128 9.03 -6.28 16.47
CA ASN A 128 10.23 -5.64 17.00
C ASN A 128 10.19 -5.42 18.52
N ARG A 129 9.07 -5.70 19.19
CA ARG A 129 8.94 -5.46 20.64
C ARG A 129 9.96 -6.27 21.43
N GLY A 130 10.84 -5.57 22.12
CA GLY A 130 11.89 -6.20 22.97
C GLY A 130 13.12 -6.66 22.20
N LEU A 131 13.17 -6.49 20.88
CA LEU A 131 14.39 -6.74 20.10
C LEU A 131 15.36 -5.55 20.21
N PRO A 132 16.67 -5.80 20.21
CA PRO A 132 17.66 -4.74 20.07
C PRO A 132 17.56 -4.07 18.70
N VAL A 133 18.08 -2.84 18.60
CA VAL A 133 18.12 -2.10 17.33
C VAL A 133 18.98 -2.83 16.32
N GLY A 134 18.48 -2.96 15.09
CA GLY A 134 19.14 -3.72 14.02
C GLY A 134 18.87 -5.23 14.11
N GLY A 135 19.72 -6.01 13.45
CA GLY A 135 19.66 -7.49 13.47
C GLY A 135 18.30 -8.04 13.03
N ALA A 136 17.68 -8.82 13.91
CA ALA A 136 16.39 -9.49 13.64
C ALA A 136 15.17 -8.59 13.56
N GLN A 137 15.31 -7.25 13.67
CA GLN A 137 14.20 -6.35 13.51
C GLN A 137 13.60 -6.44 12.11
N ALA A 138 12.26 -6.44 12.06
CA ALA A 138 11.49 -6.36 10.83
C ALA A 138 11.26 -4.90 10.42
N ASP A 139 11.02 -4.70 9.15
CA ASP A 139 10.55 -3.49 8.53
C ASP A 139 9.39 -3.80 7.57
N GLY A 140 8.93 -2.86 6.75
CA GLY A 140 7.80 -3.13 5.88
C GLY A 140 7.74 -2.28 4.62
N ILE A 141 7.00 -2.81 3.68
CA ILE A 141 6.64 -2.14 2.43
C ILE A 141 5.12 -2.04 2.37
N VAL A 142 4.62 -0.83 2.14
CA VAL A 142 3.19 -0.57 2.01
C VAL A 142 2.91 -0.09 0.59
N ILE A 143 2.19 -0.93 -0.16
CA ILE A 143 1.89 -0.67 -1.56
C ILE A 143 0.51 -0.03 -1.64
N THR A 144 0.48 1.28 -1.72
CA THR A 144 -0.72 2.12 -1.73
C THR A 144 -0.40 3.55 -2.15
N PRO A 145 -1.16 4.16 -3.06
CA PRO A 145 -1.10 5.60 -3.31
C PRO A 145 -1.96 6.42 -2.33
N SER A 146 -2.57 5.79 -1.30
CA SER A 146 -3.51 6.38 -0.34
C SER A 146 -4.90 6.64 -0.96
N HIS A 147 -5.35 7.89 -1.04
CA HIS A 147 -6.63 8.33 -1.61
C HIS A 147 -6.50 8.84 -3.06
N ASN A 148 -5.39 8.60 -3.70
CA ASN A 148 -5.17 9.02 -5.08
C ASN A 148 -6.19 8.39 -6.06
N PRO A 149 -6.39 8.98 -7.24
CA PRO A 149 -7.27 8.42 -8.27
C PRO A 149 -6.94 6.97 -8.62
N PRO A 150 -7.91 6.20 -9.15
CA PRO A 150 -7.77 4.76 -9.45
C PRO A 150 -6.63 4.43 -10.42
N ARG A 151 -6.19 5.38 -11.23
CA ARG A 151 -5.07 5.23 -12.16
C ARG A 151 -3.68 5.20 -11.53
N ASP A 152 -3.59 5.61 -10.25
CA ASP A 152 -2.31 5.74 -9.55
C ASP A 152 -1.92 4.48 -8.81
N GLY A 153 -0.62 4.26 -8.68
CA GLY A 153 0.00 3.33 -7.75
C GLY A 153 0.87 4.07 -6.73
N GLY A 154 1.20 3.40 -5.65
CA GLY A 154 2.08 3.97 -4.62
C GLY A 154 2.92 2.90 -3.93
N PHE A 155 4.15 3.26 -3.55
CA PHE A 155 5.10 2.35 -2.94
C PHE A 155 5.86 3.05 -1.82
N LYS A 156 5.73 2.55 -0.60
CA LYS A 156 6.22 3.18 0.63
C LYS A 156 7.09 2.23 1.41
N TYR A 157 8.08 2.76 2.12
CA TYR A 157 8.91 2.02 3.05
C TYR A 157 8.64 2.47 4.48
N ASN A 158 8.45 1.50 5.37
CA ASN A 158 8.29 1.69 6.80
C ASN A 158 9.47 1.03 7.53
N PRO A 159 10.41 1.80 8.11
CA PRO A 159 11.51 1.30 8.90
C PRO A 159 11.07 0.54 10.17
N PRO A 160 12.01 -0.04 10.96
CA PRO A 160 11.71 -0.86 12.13
C PRO A 160 10.84 -0.20 13.21
N HIS A 161 10.72 1.11 13.26
CA HIS A 161 9.79 1.81 14.16
C HIS A 161 8.31 1.72 13.71
N GLY A 162 8.02 1.17 12.51
CA GLY A 162 6.69 0.92 11.98
C GLY A 162 5.97 2.12 11.37
N GLY A 163 6.50 3.33 11.53
CA GLY A 163 5.98 4.55 10.89
C GLY A 163 6.57 4.77 9.49
N PRO A 164 6.16 5.86 8.81
CA PRO A 164 6.77 6.22 7.52
C PRO A 164 8.26 6.54 7.66
N ALA A 165 9.05 6.23 6.64
CA ALA A 165 10.46 6.57 6.58
C ALA A 165 10.65 8.09 6.61
N ASP A 166 11.71 8.55 7.28
CA ASP A 166 12.09 9.96 7.32
C ASP A 166 12.68 10.45 6.00
N SER A 167 12.99 11.75 5.94
CA SER A 167 13.51 12.40 4.73
C SER A 167 14.87 11.87 4.30
N ASP A 168 15.72 11.45 5.23
CA ASP A 168 17.07 10.96 4.93
C ASP A 168 16.99 9.59 4.28
N ALA A 169 16.17 8.69 4.84
CA ALA A 169 15.90 7.37 4.29
C ALA A 169 15.24 7.47 2.90
N THR A 170 14.19 8.29 2.77
CA THR A 170 13.46 8.42 1.50
C THR A 170 14.32 9.06 0.40
N SER A 171 15.14 10.05 0.73
CA SER A 171 16.07 10.67 -0.22
C SER A 171 17.15 9.71 -0.67
N TRP A 172 17.71 8.91 0.25
CA TRP A 172 18.71 7.90 -0.08
C TRP A 172 18.13 6.83 -1.00
N ILE A 173 16.95 6.29 -0.66
CA ILE A 173 16.26 5.26 -1.45
C ILE A 173 15.93 5.80 -2.84
N ALA A 174 15.36 7.00 -2.95
CA ALA A 174 15.03 7.61 -4.25
C ALA A 174 16.29 7.85 -5.10
N GLY A 175 17.35 8.39 -4.52
CA GLY A 175 18.61 8.62 -5.23
C GLY A 175 19.22 7.31 -5.73
N ARG A 176 19.23 6.28 -4.90
CA ARG A 176 19.74 4.95 -5.30
C ARG A 176 18.87 4.30 -6.37
N ALA A 177 17.55 4.33 -6.23
CA ALA A 177 16.64 3.79 -7.24
C ALA A 177 16.82 4.47 -8.61
N ASN A 178 16.96 5.79 -8.63
CA ASN A 178 17.22 6.53 -9.86
C ASN A 178 18.58 6.15 -10.50
N ALA A 179 19.63 5.93 -9.71
CA ALA A 179 20.90 5.43 -10.21
C ALA A 179 20.78 4.03 -10.84
N ILE A 180 19.99 3.14 -10.20
CA ILE A 180 19.68 1.80 -10.71
C ILE A 180 18.93 1.88 -12.05
N ILE A 181 17.91 2.74 -12.16
CA ILE A 181 17.16 2.95 -13.40
C ILE A 181 18.07 3.49 -14.50
N ALA A 182 18.90 4.48 -14.21
CA ALA A 182 19.88 5.02 -15.16
C ALA A 182 20.87 3.96 -15.66
N GLY A 183 21.19 2.96 -14.83
CA GLY A 183 21.97 1.76 -15.20
C GLY A 183 21.17 0.72 -16.01
N GLY A 184 19.91 0.96 -16.29
CA GLY A 184 19.01 0.03 -16.98
C GLY A 184 18.61 -1.18 -16.15
N ASN A 185 18.51 -1.03 -14.85
CA ASN A 185 18.16 -2.07 -13.86
C ASN A 185 19.04 -3.33 -13.89
N ARG A 186 20.25 -3.26 -14.46
CA ARG A 186 21.12 -4.44 -14.66
C ARG A 186 21.59 -5.08 -13.35
N GLU A 187 21.62 -4.34 -12.27
CA GLU A 187 22.04 -4.80 -10.95
C GLU A 187 20.86 -5.30 -10.10
N VAL A 188 19.61 -5.11 -10.54
CA VAL A 188 18.45 -5.63 -9.83
C VAL A 188 18.39 -7.14 -9.96
N LYS A 189 18.45 -7.82 -8.81
CA LYS A 189 18.26 -9.27 -8.77
C LYS A 189 16.76 -9.57 -8.74
N ARG A 190 16.34 -10.55 -9.54
CA ARG A 190 14.95 -11.01 -9.58
C ARG A 190 14.88 -12.53 -9.57
N SER A 191 13.91 -13.08 -8.85
CA SER A 191 13.60 -14.50 -8.83
C SER A 191 12.12 -14.69 -9.10
N ARG A 192 11.78 -15.31 -10.21
CA ARG A 192 10.37 -15.58 -10.59
C ARG A 192 9.86 -16.82 -9.86
N GLY A 193 8.54 -16.84 -9.62
CA GLY A 193 7.88 -18.01 -9.03
C GLY A 193 8.16 -18.19 -7.53
N VAL A 194 8.37 -17.10 -6.82
CA VAL A 194 8.68 -17.10 -5.38
C VAL A 194 7.41 -17.24 -4.55
N THR A 195 7.51 -18.01 -3.48
CA THR A 195 6.47 -18.09 -2.45
C THR A 195 6.90 -17.23 -1.26
N ALA A 196 6.14 -16.19 -0.96
CA ALA A 196 6.28 -15.44 0.29
C ALA A 196 5.72 -16.24 1.46
N GLU A 197 6.15 -15.95 2.68
CA GLU A 197 5.58 -16.53 3.88
C GLU A 197 4.25 -15.85 4.23
N SER A 198 3.32 -16.63 4.77
CA SER A 198 1.99 -16.13 5.14
C SER A 198 1.98 -15.51 6.53
N TYR A 199 1.30 -14.36 6.66
CA TYR A 199 1.05 -13.70 7.95
C TYR A 199 -0.41 -13.27 8.07
N ASP A 200 -1.04 -13.50 9.20
CA ASP A 200 -2.43 -13.11 9.47
C ASP A 200 -2.51 -11.63 9.91
N PHE A 201 -2.34 -10.70 8.94
CA PHE A 201 -2.43 -9.27 9.24
C PHE A 201 -3.77 -8.90 9.88
N ARG A 202 -4.87 -9.43 9.38
CA ARG A 202 -6.22 -9.05 9.80
C ARG A 202 -6.54 -9.55 11.19
N GLY A 203 -6.35 -10.84 11.46
CA GLY A 203 -6.64 -11.43 12.77
C GLY A 203 -5.76 -10.85 13.87
N GLU A 204 -4.47 -10.70 13.60
CA GLU A 204 -3.52 -10.12 14.54
C GLU A 204 -3.82 -8.64 14.85
N TYR A 205 -4.11 -7.84 13.82
CA TYR A 205 -4.47 -6.44 14.00
C TYR A 205 -5.76 -6.28 14.81
N VAL A 206 -6.82 -7.00 14.42
CA VAL A 206 -8.12 -6.90 15.08
C VAL A 206 -8.05 -7.38 16.52
N THR A 207 -7.35 -8.47 16.79
CA THR A 207 -7.16 -8.97 18.16
C THR A 207 -6.44 -7.95 19.05
N ASP A 208 -5.45 -7.24 18.50
CA ASP A 208 -4.67 -6.27 19.25
C ASP A 208 -5.43 -4.96 19.54
N LEU A 209 -6.52 -4.66 18.84
CA LEU A 209 -7.32 -3.45 19.10
C LEU A 209 -7.77 -3.34 20.55
N ALA A 210 -8.05 -4.45 21.24
CA ALA A 210 -8.42 -4.45 22.64
C ALA A 210 -7.31 -3.95 23.58
N SER A 211 -6.06 -3.87 23.11
CA SER A 211 -4.95 -3.32 23.90
C SER A 211 -4.94 -1.79 23.94
N VAL A 212 -5.66 -1.13 23.03
CA VAL A 212 -5.66 0.33 22.83
C VAL A 212 -7.06 0.95 22.86
N LEU A 213 -8.12 0.14 22.76
CA LEU A 213 -9.52 0.59 22.74
C LEU A 213 -10.35 -0.16 23.79
N ASP A 214 -11.22 0.56 24.48
CA ASP A 214 -12.26 -0.05 25.32
C ASP A 214 -13.47 -0.46 24.47
N LEU A 215 -13.33 -1.59 23.79
CA LEU A 215 -14.39 -2.14 22.93
C LEU A 215 -15.61 -2.62 23.73
N GLY A 216 -15.44 -2.89 25.04
CA GLY A 216 -16.53 -3.19 25.97
C GLY A 216 -17.42 -1.97 26.20
N ALA A 217 -16.83 -0.80 26.44
CA ALA A 217 -17.57 0.46 26.58
C ALA A 217 -18.30 0.82 25.28
N ILE A 218 -17.66 0.65 24.13
CA ILE A 218 -18.29 0.89 22.81
C ILE A 218 -19.53 -0.01 22.67
N ARG A 219 -19.41 -1.30 22.93
CA ARG A 219 -20.52 -2.25 22.87
C ARG A 219 -21.65 -1.88 23.85
N ALA A 220 -21.29 -1.50 25.06
CA ALA A 220 -22.27 -1.17 26.11
C ALA A 220 -22.99 0.17 25.85
N SER A 221 -22.45 1.04 25.00
CA SER A 221 -23.04 2.36 24.68
C SER A 221 -24.40 2.26 23.97
N GLY A 222 -24.70 1.13 23.33
CA GLY A 222 -25.93 0.96 22.54
C GLY A 222 -25.96 1.73 21.21
N LEU A 223 -24.85 2.38 20.82
CA LEU A 223 -24.75 3.10 19.57
C LEU A 223 -24.77 2.14 18.38
N ARG A 224 -25.52 2.48 17.35
CA ARG A 224 -25.46 1.81 16.04
C ARG A 224 -24.35 2.47 15.22
N LEU A 225 -23.40 1.67 14.77
CA LEU A 225 -22.20 2.13 14.07
C LEU A 225 -22.34 1.84 12.57
N GLY A 226 -21.92 2.78 11.75
CA GLY A 226 -21.72 2.59 10.32
C GLY A 226 -20.23 2.80 9.98
N ALA A 227 -19.69 1.97 9.10
CA ALA A 227 -18.37 2.15 8.55
C ALA A 227 -18.45 2.11 7.03
N ASP A 228 -17.89 3.12 6.39
CA ASP A 228 -17.71 3.16 4.95
C ASP A 228 -16.22 3.07 4.65
N PRO A 229 -15.72 1.94 4.10
CA PRO A 229 -14.33 1.80 3.74
C PRO A 229 -13.96 2.50 2.43
N LEU A 230 -14.93 3.07 1.71
CA LEU A 230 -14.74 3.73 0.40
C LEU A 230 -13.98 2.84 -0.60
N GLY A 231 -14.30 1.54 -0.66
CA GLY A 231 -13.58 0.58 -1.50
C GLY A 231 -12.13 0.31 -1.08
N GLY A 232 -11.73 0.75 0.13
CA GLY A 232 -10.35 0.66 0.61
C GLY A 232 -10.02 -0.65 1.32
N ALA A 233 -8.74 -0.84 1.62
CA ALA A 233 -8.15 -2.08 2.14
C ALA A 233 -8.70 -2.54 3.51
N SER A 234 -9.47 -1.71 4.21
CA SER A 234 -10.03 -2.04 5.52
C SER A 234 -11.38 -2.77 5.47
N VAL A 235 -11.96 -3.02 4.28
CA VAL A 235 -13.32 -3.57 4.14
C VAL A 235 -13.55 -4.84 4.96
N ASP A 236 -12.64 -5.80 4.90
CA ASP A 236 -12.77 -7.07 5.63
C ASP A 236 -12.40 -6.96 7.12
N TYR A 237 -11.64 -5.95 7.50
CA TYR A 237 -11.31 -5.68 8.90
C TYR A 237 -12.55 -5.28 9.69
N TRP A 238 -13.42 -4.43 9.15
CA TRP A 238 -14.64 -3.99 9.80
C TRP A 238 -15.60 -5.13 10.11
N LYS A 239 -15.72 -6.10 9.19
CA LYS A 239 -16.56 -7.30 9.40
C LYS A 239 -16.02 -8.14 10.58
N LEU A 240 -14.69 -8.32 10.63
CA LEU A 240 -14.06 -9.08 11.72
C LEU A 240 -14.17 -8.33 13.06
N ILE A 241 -13.94 -7.01 13.08
CA ILE A 241 -14.12 -6.18 14.27
C ILE A 241 -15.55 -6.31 14.81
N ALA A 242 -16.56 -6.17 13.94
CA ALA A 242 -17.95 -6.29 14.34
C ALA A 242 -18.25 -7.65 14.98
N SER A 243 -17.82 -8.76 14.35
CA SER A 243 -18.08 -10.12 14.82
C SER A 243 -17.31 -10.46 16.08
N GLN A 244 -16.02 -10.16 16.14
CA GLN A 244 -15.16 -10.51 17.27
C GLN A 244 -15.53 -9.79 18.55
N TYR A 245 -15.95 -8.53 18.45
CA TYR A 245 -16.26 -7.70 19.62
C TYR A 245 -17.76 -7.54 19.87
N GLY A 246 -18.62 -8.15 19.03
CA GLY A 246 -20.07 -8.06 19.17
C GLY A 246 -20.60 -6.64 19.05
N LEU A 247 -20.02 -5.85 18.13
CA LEU A 247 -20.43 -4.47 17.91
C LEU A 247 -21.59 -4.39 16.93
N PRO A 248 -22.61 -3.53 17.18
CA PRO A 248 -23.70 -3.27 16.24
C PRO A 248 -23.20 -2.36 15.09
N LEU A 249 -22.19 -2.86 14.35
CA LEU A 249 -21.51 -2.16 13.27
C LEU A 249 -21.94 -2.75 11.91
N LYS A 250 -22.34 -1.89 11.00
CA LYS A 250 -22.67 -2.22 9.61
C LYS A 250 -21.66 -1.56 8.67
N VAL A 251 -21.09 -2.35 7.75
CA VAL A 251 -20.33 -1.83 6.62
C VAL A 251 -21.33 -1.34 5.56
N THR A 252 -21.27 -0.07 5.18
CA THR A 252 -22.25 0.57 4.30
C THR A 252 -21.95 0.36 2.83
N ASN A 253 -20.68 0.40 2.42
CA ASN A 253 -20.19 0.11 1.06
C ASN A 253 -19.13 -1.00 1.12
N PRO A 254 -19.54 -2.29 1.08
CA PRO A 254 -18.59 -3.40 1.19
C PRO A 254 -17.87 -3.74 -0.13
N ASP A 255 -18.27 -3.14 -1.21
CA ASP A 255 -17.77 -3.48 -2.55
C ASP A 255 -16.39 -2.85 -2.77
N VAL A 256 -15.52 -3.63 -3.41
CA VAL A 256 -14.20 -3.17 -3.86
C VAL A 256 -14.20 -3.21 -5.38
N ASP A 257 -14.05 -2.06 -5.99
CA ASP A 257 -13.94 -1.89 -7.44
C ASP A 257 -12.72 -1.01 -7.73
N PRO A 258 -11.70 -1.52 -8.42
CA PRO A 258 -10.47 -0.78 -8.67
C PRO A 258 -10.65 0.42 -9.61
N THR A 259 -11.83 0.59 -10.24
CA THR A 259 -12.19 1.80 -10.99
C THR A 259 -12.88 2.84 -10.13
N TRP A 260 -13.32 2.49 -8.91
CA TRP A 260 -14.13 3.34 -8.01
C TRP A 260 -15.37 3.92 -8.66
N ARG A 261 -16.05 3.19 -9.55
CA ARG A 261 -17.26 3.65 -10.24
C ARG A 261 -18.42 4.04 -9.34
N PHE A 262 -18.41 3.61 -8.09
CA PHE A 262 -19.42 3.95 -7.08
C PHE A 262 -19.22 5.34 -6.45
N MET A 263 -18.07 5.97 -6.69
CA MET A 263 -17.78 7.31 -6.20
C MET A 263 -18.41 8.38 -7.11
N THR A 264 -18.77 9.51 -6.52
CA THR A 264 -19.14 10.71 -7.28
C THR A 264 -17.87 11.42 -7.76
N LEU A 265 -18.05 12.18 -8.86
CA LEU A 265 -16.96 13.03 -9.35
C LEU A 265 -16.74 14.19 -8.37
N ASP A 266 -15.48 14.49 -8.13
CA ASP A 266 -15.05 15.65 -7.35
C ASP A 266 -15.20 16.96 -8.17
N TRP A 267 -14.89 18.10 -7.56
CA TRP A 267 -15.02 19.43 -8.18
C TRP A 267 -14.20 19.58 -9.47
N ASP A 268 -13.15 18.78 -9.66
CA ASP A 268 -12.33 18.75 -10.86
C ASP A 268 -12.70 17.61 -11.85
N GLU A 269 -13.91 17.04 -11.68
CA GLU A 269 -14.46 15.92 -12.46
C GLU A 269 -13.65 14.63 -12.41
N LYS A 270 -12.83 14.44 -11.37
CA LYS A 270 -12.07 13.21 -11.16
C LYS A 270 -12.69 12.35 -10.07
N ILE A 271 -12.50 11.05 -10.23
CA ILE A 271 -12.82 10.08 -9.16
C ILE A 271 -11.71 10.14 -8.12
N ARG A 272 -12.06 10.41 -6.87
CA ARG A 272 -11.14 10.39 -5.72
C ARG A 272 -11.80 9.70 -4.55
N MET A 273 -11.01 9.03 -3.71
CA MET A 273 -11.47 8.43 -2.45
C MET A 273 -11.18 9.38 -1.28
N ASP A 274 -11.22 10.67 -1.50
CA ASP A 274 -11.06 11.67 -0.46
C ASP A 274 -12.41 11.89 0.26
N PRO A 275 -12.50 11.65 1.58
CA PRO A 275 -13.73 11.84 2.34
C PRO A 275 -13.98 13.31 2.72
N SER A 276 -13.15 14.25 2.30
CA SER A 276 -13.27 15.68 2.62
C SER A 276 -14.34 16.41 1.84
#